data_8330f62e42a3e70cd6c13ab9bf7ff0ae
#
_entry.id   8330f62e42a3e70cd6c13ab9bf7ff0ae
#
_cell.length_a   1.000
_cell.length_b   1.000
_cell.length_c   1.000
_cell.angle_alpha   90.00
_cell.angle_beta   90.00
_cell.angle_gamma   90.00
#
_symmetry.space_group_name_H-M   'P 1'
#
loop_
_entity.id
_entity.type
_entity.pdbx_description
1 polymer ?
#
loop_
_entity_poly.entity_id
_entity_poly.type
_entity_poly.pdbx_seq_one_letter_code
_entity_poly.pdbx_strand_id
1 'polypeptide(L)'
;PFIFPVEQTYTIGNGKIIGMAAATPALSQGQYGQFPLYVFTDEGIYMMQVGTGEVIYSNVFPVSRDICSNARSIISLDNAVAFTSDRKLFVLSGYSAKSISDSLEADYIPNPAHVYMEGIENVLTEPLLAYNYPFGELIIKNTEANTAFIYDLQRKIWRQRKMKASYFIPSYPVCYAVSDEDEVYDLSQESNQLQNVTICTAPITLGTPGFKKIERSI
;
A
#
# COMPACT_ATOMS: atom_id res chain seq x y z
N PRO A 1 -19.83 -27.26 18.32
CA PRO A 1 -19.43 -25.89 18.66
C PRO A 1 -17.92 -25.89 18.92
N PHE A 2 -17.19 -25.06 18.20
CA PHE A 2 -15.76 -24.87 18.47
C PHE A 2 -15.68 -24.02 19.75
N ILE A 3 -15.19 -24.59 20.83
CA ILE A 3 -14.88 -23.86 22.06
C ILE A 3 -13.44 -23.36 21.88
N PHE A 4 -13.28 -22.06 21.71
CA PHE A 4 -11.94 -21.46 21.76
C PHE A 4 -11.49 -21.47 23.23
N PRO A 5 -10.29 -22.01 23.53
CA PRO A 5 -9.74 -21.94 24.88
C PRO A 5 -9.57 -20.48 25.27
N VAL A 6 -10.05 -20.13 26.45
CA VAL A 6 -9.91 -18.74 26.99
C VAL A 6 -8.44 -18.36 27.11
N GLU A 7 -7.57 -19.31 27.33
CA GLU A 7 -6.11 -19.16 27.42
C GLU A 7 -5.45 -18.73 26.10
N GLN A 8 -6.15 -18.87 24.96
CA GLN A 8 -5.68 -18.41 23.63
C GLN A 8 -6.34 -17.10 23.20
N THR A 9 -7.00 -16.41 24.12
CA THR A 9 -7.63 -15.11 23.85
C THR A 9 -6.70 -13.99 24.27
N TYR A 10 -6.40 -13.09 23.34
CA TYR A 10 -5.55 -11.92 23.57
C TYR A 10 -6.40 -10.66 23.51
N THR A 11 -6.25 -9.80 24.53
CA THR A 11 -6.86 -8.47 24.53
C THR A 11 -5.84 -7.46 23.97
N ILE A 12 -6.25 -6.66 23.01
CA ILE A 12 -5.43 -5.67 22.33
C ILE A 12 -6.10 -4.31 22.46
N GLY A 13 -5.55 -3.47 23.34
CA GLY A 13 -6.15 -2.17 23.62
C GLY A 13 -7.59 -2.27 24.14
N ASN A 14 -8.34 -1.19 24.04
CA ASN A 14 -9.76 -1.12 24.38
C ASN A 14 -10.64 -0.84 23.16
N GLY A 15 -10.01 -0.60 22.01
CA GLY A 15 -10.66 -0.18 20.79
C GLY A 15 -11.19 -1.33 19.93
N LYS A 16 -11.87 -0.96 18.87
CA LYS A 16 -12.39 -1.89 17.87
C LYS A 16 -11.27 -2.25 16.87
N ILE A 17 -11.11 -3.52 16.56
CA ILE A 17 -10.19 -3.99 15.52
C ILE A 17 -10.77 -3.63 14.14
N ILE A 18 -9.99 -2.90 13.35
CA ILE A 18 -10.29 -2.54 11.95
C ILE A 18 -9.79 -3.63 11.01
N GLY A 19 -8.57 -4.13 11.25
CA GLY A 19 -7.96 -5.16 10.44
C GLY A 19 -6.65 -5.66 11.02
N MET A 20 -6.07 -6.67 10.37
CA MET A 20 -4.82 -7.29 10.78
C MET A 20 -3.98 -7.61 9.55
N ALA A 21 -2.67 -7.52 9.68
CA ALA A 21 -1.72 -7.92 8.64
C ALA A 21 -0.42 -8.39 9.26
N ALA A 22 0.22 -9.39 8.65
CA ALA A 22 1.54 -9.86 9.05
C ALA A 22 2.60 -9.31 8.10
N ALA A 23 3.73 -8.87 8.65
CA ALA A 23 4.93 -8.65 7.86
C ALA A 23 5.70 -9.97 7.81
N THR A 24 6.20 -10.33 6.63
CA THR A 24 7.01 -11.52 6.42
C THR A 24 8.46 -11.12 6.11
N PRO A 25 9.23 -10.57 7.08
CA PRO A 25 10.62 -10.25 6.81
C PRO A 25 11.37 -11.50 6.40
N ALA A 26 12.29 -11.37 5.44
CA ALA A 26 13.17 -12.46 5.06
C ALA A 26 13.90 -12.96 6.32
N LEU A 27 13.64 -14.21 6.69
CA LEU A 27 14.19 -14.80 7.90
C LEU A 27 15.67 -15.03 7.71
N SER A 28 16.46 -14.73 8.73
CA SER A 28 17.80 -15.28 8.86
C SER A 28 17.72 -16.81 8.92
N GLN A 29 18.69 -17.49 8.34
CA GLN A 29 18.76 -18.95 8.37
C GLN A 29 18.55 -19.48 9.80
N GLY A 30 17.49 -20.27 10.00
CA GLY A 30 17.16 -20.91 11.27
C GLY A 30 15.99 -20.33 12.07
N GLN A 31 15.38 -19.22 11.66
CA GLN A 31 14.19 -18.67 12.29
C GLN A 31 12.98 -18.84 11.37
N TYR A 32 12.30 -19.96 11.45
CA TYR A 32 11.06 -20.19 10.72
C TYR A 32 9.87 -19.62 11.49
N GLY A 33 9.08 -18.77 10.83
CA GLY A 33 7.71 -18.47 11.25
C GLY A 33 7.52 -17.42 12.35
N GLN A 34 8.54 -16.64 12.71
CA GLN A 34 8.39 -15.55 13.70
C GLN A 34 8.08 -14.22 13.04
N PHE A 35 6.87 -14.11 12.47
CA PHE A 35 6.43 -12.87 11.84
C PHE A 35 5.58 -12.04 12.82
N PRO A 36 5.88 -10.74 13.00
CA PRO A 36 5.03 -9.89 13.79
C PRO A 36 3.65 -9.77 13.11
N LEU A 37 2.60 -9.89 13.92
CA LEU A 37 1.24 -9.58 13.52
C LEU A 37 0.93 -8.14 13.94
N TYR A 38 0.55 -7.31 12.99
CA TYR A 38 0.07 -5.97 13.27
C TYR A 38 -1.45 -5.97 13.35
N VAL A 39 -1.97 -5.37 14.39
CA VAL A 39 -3.40 -5.21 14.64
C VAL A 39 -3.73 -3.73 14.59
N PHE A 40 -4.59 -3.36 13.66
CA PHE A 40 -5.05 -2.00 13.43
C PHE A 40 -6.38 -1.82 14.16
N THR A 41 -6.42 -0.83 15.03
CA THR A 41 -7.60 -0.50 15.84
C THR A 41 -8.00 0.96 15.63
N ASP A 42 -9.15 1.36 16.16
CA ASP A 42 -9.59 2.75 16.20
C ASP A 42 -8.88 3.60 17.26
N GLU A 43 -7.94 3.01 18.02
CA GLU A 43 -7.06 3.72 18.96
C GLU A 43 -5.60 3.83 18.45
N GLY A 44 -5.24 3.04 17.40
CA GLY A 44 -3.89 2.98 16.85
C GLY A 44 -3.50 1.58 16.42
N ILE A 45 -2.19 1.40 16.20
CA ILE A 45 -1.61 0.16 15.67
C ILE A 45 -0.81 -0.53 16.78
N TYR A 46 -1.07 -1.80 16.96
CA TYR A 46 -0.36 -2.68 17.89
C TYR A 46 0.37 -3.77 17.11
N MET A 47 1.51 -4.17 17.63
CA MET A 47 2.29 -5.30 17.13
C MET A 47 2.25 -6.44 18.15
N MET A 48 1.90 -7.62 17.69
CA MET A 48 2.00 -8.85 18.46
C MET A 48 3.25 -9.61 18.04
N GLN A 49 4.12 -9.86 19.00
CA GLN A 49 5.34 -10.62 18.77
C GLN A 49 5.05 -12.11 18.92
N VAL A 50 5.53 -12.92 17.99
CA VAL A 50 5.44 -14.36 18.08
C VAL A 50 6.28 -14.87 19.25
N GLY A 51 5.67 -15.66 20.09
CA GLY A 51 6.30 -16.28 21.25
C GLY A 51 7.12 -17.52 20.89
N THR A 52 7.86 -18.02 21.87
CA THR A 52 8.54 -19.30 21.79
C THR A 52 7.87 -20.30 22.72
N GLY A 53 7.49 -21.45 22.19
CA GLY A 53 6.85 -22.52 23.00
C GLY A 53 5.33 -22.59 22.81
N GLU A 54 4.60 -22.84 23.90
CA GLU A 54 3.14 -23.06 23.86
C GLU A 54 2.33 -21.78 23.59
N VAL A 55 2.90 -20.60 23.84
CA VAL A 55 2.26 -19.31 23.65
C VAL A 55 2.59 -18.79 22.25
N ILE A 56 1.59 -18.67 21.39
CA ILE A 56 1.75 -18.23 19.99
C ILE A 56 2.22 -16.76 19.95
N TYR A 57 1.61 -15.90 20.76
CA TYR A 57 1.99 -14.47 20.86
C TYR A 57 2.36 -14.17 22.30
N SER A 58 3.57 -13.66 22.50
CA SER A 58 4.10 -13.42 23.85
C SER A 58 3.85 -12.02 24.38
N ASN A 59 3.89 -11.03 23.51
CA ASN A 59 3.82 -9.62 23.88
C ASN A 59 3.01 -8.81 22.87
N VAL A 60 2.34 -7.77 23.38
CA VAL A 60 1.63 -6.76 22.59
C VAL A 60 2.28 -5.41 22.84
N PHE A 61 2.69 -4.75 21.77
CA PHE A 61 3.36 -3.44 21.83
C PHE A 61 2.56 -2.41 21.02
N PRO A 62 2.31 -1.20 21.56
CA PRO A 62 1.83 -0.11 20.76
C PRO A 62 2.93 0.36 19.79
N VAL A 63 2.60 0.55 18.53
CA VAL A 63 3.53 0.93 17.47
C VAL A 63 3.31 2.36 17.01
N SER A 64 2.05 2.69 16.72
CA SER A 64 1.66 4.01 16.23
C SER A 64 0.26 4.38 16.71
N ARG A 65 -0.01 5.69 16.77
CA ARG A 65 -1.34 6.23 17.01
C ARG A 65 -2.13 6.49 15.73
N ASP A 66 -1.54 6.17 14.58
CA ASP A 66 -2.22 6.32 13.30
C ASP A 66 -3.42 5.37 13.23
N ILE A 67 -4.55 5.91 12.85
CA ILE A 67 -5.79 5.14 12.68
C ILE A 67 -5.95 4.83 11.20
N CYS A 68 -6.05 3.54 10.87
CA CYS A 68 -6.21 3.12 9.50
C CYS A 68 -7.56 3.57 8.93
N SER A 69 -7.57 4.01 7.68
CA SER A 69 -8.76 4.54 7.00
C SER A 69 -9.88 3.49 6.88
N ASN A 70 -9.54 2.27 6.47
CA ASN A 70 -10.47 1.15 6.37
C ASN A 70 -9.72 -0.20 6.25
N ALA A 71 -10.42 -1.31 6.42
CA ALA A 71 -9.82 -2.65 6.37
C ALA A 71 -9.22 -3.02 4.98
N ARG A 72 -9.74 -2.44 3.88
CA ARG A 72 -9.25 -2.70 2.52
C ARG A 72 -7.97 -1.92 2.20
N SER A 73 -7.62 -0.98 3.07
CA SER A 73 -6.39 -0.19 2.96
C SER A 73 -5.25 -0.72 3.83
N ILE A 74 -5.30 -2.00 4.21
CA ILE A 74 -4.25 -2.70 4.93
C ILE A 74 -3.81 -3.87 4.07
N ILE A 75 -2.52 -3.96 3.74
CA ILE A 75 -1.99 -5.07 2.96
C ILE A 75 -0.60 -5.48 3.41
N SER A 76 -0.38 -6.79 3.48
CA SER A 76 0.94 -7.36 3.71
C SER A 76 1.79 -7.24 2.45
N LEU A 77 3.01 -6.74 2.63
CA LEU A 77 4.10 -6.77 1.65
C LEU A 77 5.05 -7.92 2.02
N ASP A 78 6.14 -8.07 1.28
CA ASP A 78 7.11 -9.14 1.59
C ASP A 78 7.73 -9.00 2.99
N ASN A 79 8.13 -7.79 3.38
CA ASN A 79 8.83 -7.53 4.64
C ASN A 79 8.24 -6.39 5.47
N ALA A 80 7.05 -5.93 5.11
CA ALA A 80 6.39 -4.79 5.73
C ALA A 80 4.87 -4.91 5.57
N VAL A 81 4.14 -3.98 6.17
CA VAL A 81 2.70 -3.80 5.94
C VAL A 81 2.48 -2.40 5.41
N ALA A 82 1.73 -2.27 4.32
CA ALA A 82 1.25 -0.97 3.85
C ALA A 82 -0.16 -0.71 4.38
N PHE A 83 -0.42 0.54 4.73
CA PHE A 83 -1.73 0.99 5.17
C PHE A 83 -1.92 2.48 4.89
N THR A 84 -3.17 2.94 4.93
CA THR A 84 -3.48 4.37 4.79
C THR A 84 -4.05 4.93 6.09
N SER A 85 -3.65 6.15 6.40
CA SER A 85 -4.16 6.92 7.53
C SER A 85 -4.10 8.40 7.18
N ASP A 86 -5.14 9.15 7.53
CA ASP A 86 -5.21 10.61 7.31
C ASP A 86 -4.78 11.05 5.90
N ARG A 87 -5.34 10.38 4.89
CA ARG A 87 -5.04 10.60 3.46
C ARG A 87 -3.57 10.46 3.08
N LYS A 88 -2.82 9.68 3.84
CA LYS A 88 -1.43 9.33 3.56
C LYS A 88 -1.26 7.84 3.45
N LEU A 89 -0.29 7.43 2.66
CA LEU A 89 0.11 6.04 2.54
C LEU A 89 1.37 5.80 3.35
N PHE A 90 1.29 4.83 4.22
CA PHE A 90 2.38 4.43 5.12
C PHE A 90 2.88 3.03 4.80
N VAL A 91 4.15 2.82 5.06
CA VAL A 91 4.78 1.49 5.13
C VAL A 91 5.29 1.29 6.55
N LEU A 92 4.82 0.22 7.18
CA LEU A 92 5.14 -0.17 8.54
C LEU A 92 6.10 -1.36 8.51
N SER A 93 7.27 -1.19 9.11
CA SER A 93 8.26 -2.25 9.27
C SER A 93 8.86 -2.19 10.68
N GLY A 94 8.82 -3.31 11.40
CA GLY A 94 9.18 -3.35 12.81
C GLY A 94 8.31 -2.38 13.63
N TYR A 95 8.92 -1.43 14.29
CA TYR A 95 8.25 -0.43 15.13
C TYR A 95 8.09 0.94 14.46
N SER A 96 8.38 1.05 13.18
CA SER A 96 8.40 2.32 12.47
C SER A 96 7.41 2.34 11.31
N ALA A 97 6.49 3.29 11.33
CA ALA A 97 5.63 3.66 10.22
C ALA A 97 6.23 4.87 9.50
N LYS A 98 6.40 4.76 8.19
CA LYS A 98 6.91 5.84 7.35
C LYS A 98 5.93 6.17 6.24
N SER A 99 5.56 7.44 6.11
CA SER A 99 4.80 7.92 4.95
C SER A 99 5.66 7.84 3.69
N ILE A 100 5.07 7.34 2.61
CA ILE A 100 5.69 7.26 1.28
C ILE A 100 4.96 8.13 0.24
N SER A 101 3.80 8.68 0.58
CA SER A 101 3.03 9.58 -0.29
C SER A 101 3.45 11.04 -0.20
N ASP A 102 4.20 11.44 0.82
CA ASP A 102 4.60 12.84 1.04
C ASP A 102 5.34 13.46 -0.17
N SER A 103 6.04 12.64 -0.94
CA SER A 103 6.72 13.11 -2.16
C SER A 103 5.77 13.50 -3.29
N LEU A 104 4.53 13.01 -3.27
CA LEU A 104 3.51 13.35 -4.26
C LEU A 104 2.70 14.59 -3.86
N GLU A 105 2.67 14.91 -2.58
CA GLU A 105 1.97 16.09 -2.06
C GLU A 105 2.78 17.37 -2.27
N ALA A 106 4.12 17.26 -2.24
CA ALA A 106 5.03 18.42 -2.23
C ALA A 106 5.21 19.11 -3.58
N ASP A 107 4.94 18.46 -4.71
CA ASP A 107 5.34 18.92 -6.04
C ASP A 107 4.16 19.18 -7.00
N TYR A 108 2.94 19.38 -6.50
CA TYR A 108 1.83 19.78 -7.35
C TYR A 108 1.98 21.26 -7.76
N ILE A 109 2.75 21.51 -8.81
CA ILE A 109 2.68 22.77 -9.55
C ILE A 109 1.61 22.57 -10.62
N PRO A 110 0.47 23.28 -10.53
CA PRO A 110 -0.56 23.20 -11.57
C PRO A 110 0.04 23.73 -12.88
N ASN A 111 0.31 22.82 -13.82
CA ASN A 111 0.69 23.22 -15.16
C ASN A 111 -0.57 23.25 -16.01
N PRO A 112 -1.05 24.43 -16.46
CA PRO A 112 -2.30 24.57 -17.21
C PRO A 112 -2.28 23.89 -18.59
N ALA A 113 -1.15 23.35 -19.04
CA ALA A 113 -1.00 22.66 -20.31
C ALA A 113 -1.09 21.12 -20.17
N HIS A 114 -1.18 20.57 -18.99
CA HIS A 114 -1.23 19.13 -18.79
C HIS A 114 -2.62 18.68 -18.34
N VAL A 115 -3.15 17.70 -19.08
CA VAL A 115 -4.29 16.89 -18.72
C VAL A 115 -4.17 16.50 -17.24
N TYR A 116 -5.16 16.86 -16.46
CA TYR A 116 -5.27 16.64 -15.03
C TYR A 116 -4.79 15.25 -14.64
N MET A 117 -3.63 15.18 -13.99
CA MET A 117 -3.33 14.03 -13.16
C MET A 117 -4.18 14.22 -11.90
N GLU A 118 -5.10 13.32 -11.67
CA GLU A 118 -5.88 13.27 -10.45
C GLU A 118 -4.90 13.17 -9.27
N GLY A 119 -5.02 14.07 -8.29
CA GLY A 119 -4.11 14.06 -7.14
C GLY A 119 -4.28 12.77 -6.33
N ILE A 120 -3.22 12.25 -5.75
CA ILE A 120 -3.28 11.04 -4.91
C ILE A 120 -4.24 11.21 -3.74
N GLU A 121 -4.46 12.42 -3.27
CA GLU A 121 -5.38 12.73 -2.17
C GLU A 121 -6.81 12.26 -2.43
N ASN A 122 -7.29 12.36 -3.68
CA ASN A 122 -8.62 11.88 -4.04
C ASN A 122 -8.70 10.35 -3.98
N VAL A 123 -7.61 9.67 -4.33
CA VAL A 123 -7.54 8.21 -4.26
C VAL A 123 -7.46 7.73 -2.82
N LEU A 124 -6.87 8.53 -1.92
CA LEU A 124 -6.71 8.20 -0.51
C LEU A 124 -7.94 8.51 0.37
N THR A 125 -9.05 8.98 -0.19
CA THR A 125 -10.31 9.15 0.58
C THR A 125 -10.94 7.81 0.96
N GLU A 126 -11.08 6.90 0.01
CA GLU A 126 -11.55 5.52 0.20
C GLU A 126 -10.60 4.53 -0.49
N PRO A 127 -9.40 4.39 0.02
CA PRO A 127 -8.35 3.65 -0.66
C PRO A 127 -8.57 2.14 -0.61
N LEU A 128 -8.29 1.51 -1.75
CA LEU A 128 -8.08 0.09 -1.90
C LEU A 128 -6.60 -0.13 -2.16
N LEU A 129 -5.98 -1.02 -1.41
CA LEU A 129 -4.60 -1.42 -1.63
C LEU A 129 -4.51 -2.82 -2.24
N ALA A 130 -3.55 -2.99 -3.14
CA ALA A 130 -3.15 -4.28 -3.66
C ALA A 130 -1.64 -4.37 -3.78
N TYR A 131 -1.10 -5.56 -3.67
CA TYR A 131 0.33 -5.82 -3.87
C TYR A 131 0.54 -6.81 -4.99
N ASN A 132 1.23 -6.36 -6.02
CA ASN A 132 1.59 -7.18 -7.16
C ASN A 132 2.98 -7.79 -6.91
N TYR A 133 2.99 -9.00 -6.38
CA TYR A 133 4.18 -9.69 -5.91
C TYR A 133 5.28 -9.86 -6.97
N PRO A 134 4.99 -10.33 -8.20
CA PRO A 134 6.02 -10.55 -9.21
C PRO A 134 6.78 -9.28 -9.61
N PHE A 135 6.12 -8.12 -9.53
CA PHE A 135 6.71 -6.85 -9.92
C PHE A 135 7.14 -5.98 -8.73
N GLY A 136 6.81 -6.39 -7.49
CA GLY A 136 7.12 -5.62 -6.29
C GLY A 136 6.40 -4.26 -6.25
N GLU A 137 5.15 -4.21 -6.71
CA GLU A 137 4.38 -2.98 -6.89
C GLU A 137 3.21 -2.88 -5.91
N LEU A 138 3.17 -1.79 -5.20
CA LEU A 138 2.03 -1.42 -4.38
C LEU A 138 1.07 -0.57 -5.21
N ILE A 139 -0.16 -1.05 -5.35
CA ILE A 139 -1.22 -0.42 -6.14
C ILE A 139 -2.20 0.23 -5.20
N ILE A 140 -2.52 1.51 -5.45
CA ILE A 140 -3.48 2.30 -4.68
C ILE A 140 -4.57 2.79 -5.62
N LYS A 141 -5.81 2.52 -5.29
CA LYS A 141 -6.97 2.93 -6.08
C LYS A 141 -8.14 3.31 -5.15
N ASN A 142 -8.97 4.22 -5.60
CA ASN A 142 -10.31 4.45 -5.06
C ASN A 142 -11.33 3.76 -5.97
N THR A 143 -12.42 3.24 -5.44
CA THR A 143 -13.48 2.59 -6.21
C THR A 143 -14.06 3.49 -7.29
N GLU A 144 -14.20 4.78 -7.03
CA GLU A 144 -14.79 5.76 -7.95
C GLU A 144 -13.79 6.30 -8.98
N ALA A 145 -12.49 6.21 -8.71
CA ALA A 145 -11.46 6.71 -9.61
C ALA A 145 -11.17 5.73 -10.76
N ASN A 146 -10.96 6.23 -11.96
CA ASN A 146 -10.50 5.43 -13.10
C ASN A 146 -8.99 5.31 -13.18
N THR A 147 -8.28 5.87 -12.21
CA THR A 147 -6.83 5.93 -12.15
C THR A 147 -6.33 5.27 -10.89
N ALA A 148 -5.33 4.42 -11.01
CA ALA A 148 -4.58 3.87 -9.90
C ALA A 148 -3.18 4.48 -9.83
N PHE A 149 -2.69 4.69 -8.62
CA PHE A 149 -1.29 5.00 -8.38
C PHE A 149 -0.55 3.70 -8.09
N ILE A 150 0.63 3.58 -8.62
CA ILE A 150 1.49 2.41 -8.47
C ILE A 150 2.83 2.88 -7.94
N TYR A 151 3.24 2.32 -6.81
CA TYR A 151 4.54 2.54 -6.20
C TYR A 151 5.42 1.31 -6.38
N ASP A 152 6.51 1.47 -7.11
CA ASP A 152 7.55 0.44 -7.24
C ASP A 152 8.41 0.47 -5.97
N LEU A 153 8.33 -0.59 -5.16
CA LEU A 153 9.05 -0.69 -3.88
C LEU A 153 10.56 -0.80 -4.04
N GLN A 154 11.03 -1.35 -5.16
CA GLN A 154 12.47 -1.50 -5.42
C GLN A 154 13.09 -0.21 -5.92
N ARG A 155 12.45 0.42 -6.91
CA ARG A 155 12.95 1.65 -7.55
C ARG A 155 12.55 2.92 -6.80
N LYS A 156 11.56 2.82 -5.90
CA LYS A 156 10.98 3.96 -5.13
C LYS A 156 10.43 5.06 -6.04
N ILE A 157 9.79 4.68 -7.13
CA ILE A 157 9.17 5.58 -8.08
C ILE A 157 7.66 5.39 -8.13
N TRP A 158 6.97 6.49 -8.38
CA TRP A 158 5.54 6.52 -8.57
C TRP A 158 5.18 6.55 -10.05
N ARG A 159 4.08 5.91 -10.40
CA ARG A 159 3.46 5.99 -11.72
C ARG A 159 1.94 5.92 -11.59
N GLN A 160 1.26 6.41 -12.61
CA GLN A 160 -0.19 6.31 -12.71
C GLN A 160 -0.57 5.37 -13.85
N ARG A 161 -1.67 4.67 -13.67
CA ARG A 161 -2.24 3.79 -14.68
C ARG A 161 -3.77 3.91 -14.66
N LYS A 162 -4.38 4.00 -15.84
CA LYS A 162 -5.84 3.85 -15.95
C LYS A 162 -6.20 2.41 -15.59
N MET A 163 -7.12 2.25 -14.66
CA MET A 163 -7.52 0.95 -14.15
C MET A 163 -8.98 1.00 -13.71
N LYS A 164 -9.81 0.16 -14.33
CA LYS A 164 -11.18 -0.06 -13.91
C LYS A 164 -11.17 -1.26 -12.95
N ALA A 165 -11.15 -1.03 -11.66
CA ALA A 165 -11.21 -2.07 -10.66
C ALA A 165 -12.06 -1.59 -9.48
N SER A 166 -13.03 -2.39 -9.08
CA SER A 166 -13.88 -2.16 -7.92
C SER A 166 -13.26 -2.72 -6.65
N TYR A 167 -12.49 -3.79 -6.76
CA TYR A 167 -11.73 -4.37 -5.67
C TYR A 167 -10.59 -5.25 -6.16
N PHE A 168 -9.72 -5.65 -5.23
CA PHE A 168 -8.59 -6.52 -5.49
C PHE A 168 -8.72 -7.81 -4.70
N ILE A 169 -8.24 -8.91 -5.30
CA ILE A 169 -8.15 -10.21 -4.65
C ILE A 169 -6.67 -10.53 -4.52
N PRO A 170 -6.09 -10.36 -3.31
CA PRO A 170 -4.72 -10.77 -3.07
C PRO A 170 -4.67 -12.30 -2.97
N SER A 171 -3.97 -12.92 -3.90
CA SER A 171 -3.79 -14.38 -3.95
C SER A 171 -2.34 -14.69 -4.30
N TYR A 172 -1.48 -14.69 -3.28
CA TYR A 172 -0.06 -14.99 -3.50
C TYR A 172 0.16 -16.24 -4.36
N PRO A 173 1.02 -16.20 -5.37
CA PRO A 173 1.88 -15.10 -5.83
C PRO A 173 1.21 -14.14 -6.83
N VAL A 174 -0.06 -14.29 -7.10
CA VAL A 174 -0.83 -13.54 -8.10
C VAL A 174 -1.68 -12.47 -7.42
N CYS A 175 -1.94 -11.38 -8.12
CA CYS A 175 -2.88 -10.35 -7.71
C CYS A 175 -3.94 -10.17 -8.80
N TYR A 176 -5.20 -10.30 -8.43
CA TYR A 176 -6.32 -10.10 -9.35
C TYR A 176 -7.02 -8.78 -9.05
N ALA A 177 -7.48 -8.11 -10.11
CA ALA A 177 -8.41 -6.99 -10.02
C ALA A 177 -9.76 -7.42 -10.60
N VAL A 178 -10.83 -6.96 -9.98
CA VAL A 178 -12.19 -7.17 -10.45
C VAL A 178 -12.77 -5.83 -10.89
N SER A 179 -13.27 -5.76 -12.14
CA SER A 179 -13.87 -4.55 -12.68
C SER A 179 -15.31 -4.33 -12.18
N ASP A 180 -15.86 -3.17 -12.51
CA ASP A 180 -17.26 -2.85 -12.25
C ASP A 180 -18.24 -3.74 -13.06
N GLU A 181 -17.75 -4.42 -14.08
CA GLU A 181 -18.49 -5.35 -14.95
C GLU A 181 -18.29 -6.83 -14.52
N ASP A 182 -17.76 -7.06 -13.30
CA ASP A 182 -17.43 -8.38 -12.74
C ASP A 182 -16.38 -9.18 -13.55
N GLU A 183 -15.61 -8.51 -14.40
CA GLU A 183 -14.49 -9.15 -15.09
C GLU A 183 -13.27 -9.24 -14.18
N VAL A 184 -12.59 -10.39 -14.20
CA VAL A 184 -11.39 -10.64 -13.41
C VAL A 184 -10.14 -10.52 -14.27
N TYR A 185 -9.20 -9.68 -13.84
CA TYR A 185 -7.92 -9.46 -14.50
C TYR A 185 -6.78 -9.95 -13.63
N ASP A 186 -5.85 -10.67 -14.23
CA ASP A 186 -4.57 -11.01 -13.59
C ASP A 186 -3.58 -9.85 -13.78
N LEU A 187 -3.28 -9.16 -12.69
CA LEU A 187 -2.34 -8.02 -12.71
C LEU A 187 -0.87 -8.48 -12.77
N SER A 188 -0.62 -9.76 -12.55
CA SER A 188 0.73 -10.34 -12.57
C SER A 188 1.20 -10.66 -14.00
N GLN A 189 0.33 -10.51 -14.99
CA GLN A 189 0.68 -10.76 -16.40
C GLN A 189 1.02 -9.46 -17.11
N GLU A 190 2.02 -9.53 -17.98
CA GLU A 190 2.36 -8.42 -18.86
C GLU A 190 1.30 -8.30 -19.97
N SER A 191 0.86 -7.08 -20.22
CA SER A 191 -0.03 -6.80 -21.36
C SER A 191 0.80 -6.62 -22.62
N ASN A 192 0.51 -7.38 -23.66
CA ASN A 192 1.11 -7.23 -24.99
C ASN A 192 0.50 -6.07 -25.80
N GLN A 193 -0.42 -5.30 -25.22
CA GLN A 193 -1.02 -4.14 -25.91
C GLN A 193 -0.13 -2.92 -25.76
N LEU A 194 0.13 -2.27 -26.88
CA LEU A 194 0.79 -0.96 -26.90
C LEU A 194 -0.10 0.06 -26.20
N GLN A 195 0.42 0.64 -25.13
CA GLN A 195 -0.26 1.71 -24.40
C GLN A 195 0.45 3.04 -24.65
N ASN A 196 -0.32 4.11 -24.77
CA ASN A 196 0.25 5.46 -24.78
C ASN A 196 0.85 5.76 -23.42
N VAL A 197 2.15 6.05 -23.39
CA VAL A 197 2.87 6.44 -22.17
C VAL A 197 3.12 7.93 -22.21
N THR A 198 2.67 8.63 -21.18
CA THR A 198 3.00 10.05 -20.98
C THR A 198 4.06 10.15 -19.90
N ILE A 199 5.21 10.71 -20.23
CA ILE A 199 6.30 10.96 -19.28
C ILE A 199 6.35 12.44 -18.97
N CYS A 200 6.05 12.81 -17.71
CA CYS A 200 6.21 14.17 -17.22
C CYS A 200 7.49 14.26 -16.38
N THR A 201 8.38 15.16 -16.72
CA THR A 201 9.58 15.43 -15.93
C THR A 201 9.46 16.78 -15.24
N ALA A 202 10.11 16.92 -14.08
CA ALA A 202 10.31 18.24 -13.48
C ALA A 202 11.06 19.17 -14.46
N PRO A 203 10.86 20.50 -14.39
CA PRO A 203 11.60 21.44 -15.21
C PRO A 203 13.11 21.28 -15.00
N ILE A 204 13.84 21.08 -16.09
CA ILE A 204 15.31 20.95 -16.05
C ILE A 204 15.92 22.31 -16.27
N THR A 205 16.62 22.85 -15.28
CA THR A 205 17.41 24.07 -15.41
C THR A 205 18.83 23.73 -15.90
N LEU A 206 19.14 24.10 -17.13
CA LEU A 206 20.47 23.90 -17.73
C LEU A 206 21.37 25.10 -17.43
N GLY A 207 21.65 25.41 -16.17
CA GLY A 207 22.71 26.37 -15.77
C GLY A 207 22.52 27.84 -16.18
N THR A 208 21.41 28.20 -16.79
CA THR A 208 21.06 29.59 -17.12
C THR A 208 19.81 30.05 -16.40
N PRO A 209 19.71 31.28 -15.89
CA PRO A 209 18.49 31.77 -15.28
C PRO A 209 17.40 31.90 -16.36
N GLY A 210 16.55 30.89 -16.43
CA GLY A 210 15.41 30.83 -17.34
C GLY A 210 14.94 29.36 -17.51
N PHE A 211 13.64 29.16 -17.41
CA PHE A 211 13.04 27.86 -17.67
C PHE A 211 12.94 27.61 -19.18
N LYS A 212 13.58 26.56 -19.68
CA LYS A 212 13.31 26.06 -21.03
C LYS A 212 12.43 24.80 -20.91
N LYS A 213 11.25 24.88 -21.50
CA LYS A 213 10.35 23.74 -21.64
C LYS A 213 10.82 22.92 -22.84
N ILE A 214 11.17 21.65 -22.62
CA ILE A 214 11.43 20.70 -23.71
C ILE A 214 10.22 19.77 -23.77
N GLU A 215 9.38 19.95 -24.78
CA GLU A 215 8.33 18.99 -25.11
C GLU A 215 8.85 18.02 -26.16
N ARG A 216 8.84 16.73 -25.85
CA ARG A 216 9.02 15.67 -26.84
C ARG A 216 7.81 14.76 -26.76
N SER A 217 7.01 14.72 -27.80
CA SER A 217 6.07 13.63 -28.05
C SER A 217 6.81 12.52 -28.79
N ILE A 218 6.75 11.32 -28.27
CA ILE A 218 7.21 10.09 -28.95
C ILE A 218 5.98 9.35 -29.44
#